data_a3ade48fb85ffb81a1b1cf65f22e8ee8
#
_entry.id   a3ade48fb85ffb81a1b1cf65f22e8ee8
#
_cell.length_a   1.000
_cell.length_b   1.000
_cell.length_c   1.000
_cell.angle_alpha   90.00
_cell.angle_beta   90.00
_cell.angle_gamma   90.00
#
_symmetry.space_group_name_H-M   'P 1'
#
loop_
_entity.id
_entity.type
_entity.pdbx_description
1 polymer ?
#
loop_
_entity_poly.entity_id
_entity_poly.type
_entity_poly.pdbx_seq_one_letter_code
_entity_poly.pdbx_strand_id
1 'polypeptide(L)'
;IEYSKKEKPDALLLNGDTIDCHQLSRFIRDPKKRNFKQELDTFKALFEVFEKQLKCRIYFKIGNHEERYEHFLYQKAGELTGIEEFEFQNILKARARGIEVIGDKRYMKMNELCGIHGHEYIGGISAPVNPARGLFLRSKVSCFQGHNHQTSEHTEPTLTGKMVTTFSLGCLSELHPQYMPLNKWNHGFAIVDLDSNRKNYEFRNKRILNGKVL
;
A
#
# COMPACT_ATOMS: atom_id res chain seq x y z
N ILE A 1 13.51 6.70 -4.82
CA ILE A 1 13.84 7.97 -4.09
C ILE A 1 14.31 9.04 -5.07
N GLU A 2 15.30 8.77 -5.94
CA GLU A 2 15.82 9.79 -6.89
C GLU A 2 14.74 10.35 -7.81
N TYR A 3 13.83 9.51 -8.28
CA TYR A 3 12.68 9.95 -9.06
C TYR A 3 11.76 10.85 -8.23
N SER A 4 11.42 10.44 -7.01
CA SER A 4 10.56 11.22 -6.10
C SER A 4 11.17 12.58 -5.74
N LYS A 5 12.50 12.68 -5.62
CA LYS A 5 13.18 13.97 -5.42
C LYS A 5 12.97 14.95 -6.58
N LYS A 6 12.92 14.44 -7.82
CA LYS A 6 12.65 15.28 -9.00
C LYS A 6 11.21 15.75 -9.04
N GLU A 7 10.27 14.89 -8.67
CA GLU A 7 8.84 15.22 -8.62
C GLU A 7 8.48 16.17 -7.46
N LYS A 8 9.30 16.21 -6.40
CA LYS A 8 9.08 17.07 -5.20
C LYS A 8 7.66 16.95 -4.63
N PRO A 9 7.22 15.76 -4.22
CA PRO A 9 5.86 15.55 -3.78
C PRO A 9 5.57 16.28 -2.46
N ASP A 10 4.35 16.79 -2.29
CA ASP A 10 3.86 17.34 -1.02
C ASP A 10 3.59 16.24 0.01
N ALA A 11 3.32 15.03 -0.46
CA ALA A 11 3.07 13.87 0.38
C ALA A 11 3.56 12.57 -0.25
N LEU A 12 4.00 11.64 0.59
CA LEU A 12 4.31 10.26 0.25
C LEU A 12 3.27 9.34 0.88
N LEU A 13 2.63 8.50 0.09
CA LEU A 13 1.77 7.43 0.57
C LEU A 13 2.46 6.08 0.43
N LEU A 14 2.69 5.41 1.55
CA LEU A 14 3.03 3.98 1.60
C LEU A 14 1.72 3.20 1.64
N ASN A 15 1.36 2.57 0.52
CA ASN A 15 0.01 2.01 0.32
C ASN A 15 -0.15 0.58 0.84
N GLY A 16 0.40 0.26 1.99
CA GLY A 16 0.34 -1.05 2.64
C GLY A 16 1.38 -2.04 2.13
N ASP A 17 1.52 -3.15 2.87
CA ASP A 17 2.49 -4.22 2.63
C ASP A 17 3.94 -3.71 2.52
N THR A 18 4.26 -2.65 3.28
CA THR A 18 5.59 -2.06 3.32
C THR A 18 6.52 -2.84 4.25
N ILE A 19 5.95 -3.50 5.26
CA ILE A 19 6.63 -4.43 6.15
C ILE A 19 5.94 -5.79 6.07
N ASP A 20 6.71 -6.87 5.93
CA ASP A 20 6.16 -8.21 5.71
C ASP A 20 5.54 -8.82 6.97
N CYS A 21 6.06 -8.51 8.15
CA CYS A 21 5.69 -9.19 9.40
C CYS A 21 5.73 -10.73 9.25
N HIS A 22 6.72 -11.25 8.51
CA HIS A 22 6.79 -12.65 8.09
C HIS A 22 6.71 -13.61 9.28
N GLN A 23 7.47 -13.35 10.35
CA GLN A 23 7.53 -14.22 11.52
C GLN A 23 6.24 -14.22 12.37
N LEU A 24 5.34 -13.27 12.13
CA LEU A 24 4.03 -13.18 12.78
C LEU A 24 2.91 -13.80 11.93
N SER A 25 3.25 -14.25 10.71
CA SER A 25 2.28 -14.85 9.79
C SER A 25 1.70 -16.15 10.35
N ARG A 26 0.43 -16.44 10.01
CA ARG A 26 -0.22 -17.74 10.24
C ARG A 26 0.24 -18.83 9.26
N PHE A 27 0.88 -18.45 8.17
CA PHE A 27 1.42 -19.39 7.16
C PHE A 27 2.75 -19.99 7.63
N ILE A 28 3.22 -21.03 6.92
CA ILE A 28 4.53 -21.62 7.17
C ILE A 28 5.60 -20.52 7.05
N ARG A 29 6.46 -20.45 8.06
CA ARG A 29 7.49 -19.43 8.19
C ARG A 29 8.86 -20.06 7.98
N ASP A 30 9.65 -19.46 7.13
CA ASP A 30 11.05 -19.83 6.97
C ASP A 30 11.85 -19.30 8.18
N PRO A 31 12.45 -20.19 9.01
CA PRO A 31 13.20 -19.76 10.18
C PRO A 31 14.49 -19.01 9.84
N LYS A 32 14.96 -19.08 8.58
CA LYS A 32 16.15 -18.36 8.11
C LYS A 32 15.85 -16.92 7.70
N LYS A 33 14.58 -16.57 7.53
CA LYS A 33 14.19 -15.21 7.20
C LYS A 33 14.32 -14.29 8.41
N ARG A 34 14.35 -12.98 8.14
CA ARG A 34 14.47 -11.92 9.16
C ARG A 34 13.48 -12.15 10.30
N ASN A 35 13.94 -11.94 11.52
CA ASN A 35 13.05 -11.86 12.67
C ASN A 35 12.30 -10.53 12.66
N PHE A 36 11.19 -10.45 13.40
CA PHE A 36 10.32 -9.28 13.42
C PHE A 36 11.07 -8.01 13.89
N LYS A 37 12.00 -8.13 14.83
CA LYS A 37 12.83 -6.99 15.25
C LYS A 37 13.64 -6.41 14.09
N GLN A 38 14.28 -7.25 13.29
CA GLN A 38 15.06 -6.80 12.12
C GLN A 38 14.17 -6.14 11.07
N GLU A 39 12.95 -6.63 10.85
CA GLU A 39 11.98 -5.99 9.97
C GLU A 39 11.60 -4.59 10.47
N LEU A 40 11.31 -4.46 11.78
CA LEU A 40 10.99 -3.17 12.40
C LEU A 40 12.15 -2.18 12.28
N ASP A 41 13.37 -2.62 12.57
CA ASP A 41 14.56 -1.76 12.52
C ASP A 41 14.81 -1.29 11.07
N THR A 42 14.66 -2.17 10.08
CA THR A 42 14.78 -1.83 8.67
C THR A 42 13.71 -0.83 8.25
N PHE A 43 12.47 -1.03 8.69
CA PHE A 43 11.35 -0.14 8.36
C PHE A 43 11.55 1.27 8.97
N LYS A 44 12.01 1.33 10.22
CA LYS A 44 12.34 2.61 10.88
C LYS A 44 13.46 3.36 10.14
N ALA A 45 14.49 2.63 9.70
CA ALA A 45 15.55 3.22 8.88
C ALA A 45 15.04 3.73 7.52
N LEU A 46 14.09 3.02 6.91
CA LEU A 46 13.45 3.48 5.67
C LEU A 46 12.68 4.79 5.87
N PHE A 47 11.95 4.93 6.98
CA PHE A 47 11.30 6.19 7.33
C PHE A 47 12.31 7.34 7.45
N GLU A 48 13.43 7.12 8.11
CA GLU A 48 14.48 8.15 8.22
C GLU A 48 15.01 8.60 6.86
N VAL A 49 15.14 7.67 5.92
CA VAL A 49 15.54 7.99 4.56
C VAL A 49 14.49 8.86 3.87
N PHE A 50 13.20 8.52 3.98
CA PHE A 50 12.14 9.33 3.39
C PHE A 50 12.06 10.72 4.02
N GLU A 51 12.08 10.83 5.34
CA GLU A 51 12.05 12.12 6.06
C GLU A 51 13.21 13.02 5.62
N LYS A 52 14.44 12.48 5.57
CA LYS A 52 15.63 13.25 5.20
C LYS A 52 15.65 13.63 3.72
N GLN A 53 15.19 12.75 2.85
CA GLN A 53 15.36 12.89 1.40
C GLN A 53 14.20 13.60 0.70
N LEU A 54 12.97 13.42 1.17
CA LEU A 54 11.78 13.94 0.50
C LEU A 54 11.20 15.17 1.21
N LYS A 55 11.34 15.25 2.54
CA LYS A 55 10.85 16.38 3.36
C LYS A 55 9.36 16.70 3.12
N CYS A 56 8.56 15.69 2.91
CA CYS A 56 7.12 15.78 2.67
C CYS A 56 6.33 15.06 3.77
N ARG A 57 5.01 15.24 3.80
CA ARG A 57 4.14 14.45 4.70
C ARG A 57 4.19 12.99 4.33
N ILE A 58 4.16 12.12 5.34
CA ILE A 58 4.14 10.66 5.10
C ILE A 58 2.83 10.11 5.64
N TYR A 59 2.12 9.39 4.79
CA TYR A 59 0.95 8.59 5.10
C TYR A 59 1.30 7.13 4.98
N PHE A 60 0.90 6.35 5.95
CA PHE A 60 1.14 4.91 5.97
C PHE A 60 -0.17 4.14 6.09
N LYS A 61 -0.59 3.53 5.00
CA LYS A 61 -1.77 2.66 4.95
C LYS A 61 -1.39 1.27 5.45
N ILE A 62 -2.20 0.72 6.35
CA ILE A 62 -2.06 -0.66 6.79
C ILE A 62 -2.54 -1.59 5.67
N GLY A 63 -1.69 -2.53 5.28
CA GLY A 63 -2.01 -3.64 4.38
C GLY A 63 -2.21 -4.95 5.15
N ASN A 64 -2.46 -6.03 4.42
CA ASN A 64 -2.69 -7.33 5.05
C ASN A 64 -1.42 -7.94 5.69
N HIS A 65 -0.24 -7.51 5.31
CA HIS A 65 1.00 -7.94 5.95
C HIS A 65 1.18 -7.26 7.31
N GLU A 66 0.88 -5.98 7.42
CA GLU A 66 0.91 -5.27 8.71
C GLU A 66 -0.16 -5.81 9.67
N GLU A 67 -1.36 -6.18 9.17
CA GLU A 67 -2.41 -6.81 10.00
C GLU A 67 -1.96 -8.11 10.68
N ARG A 68 -0.91 -8.78 10.18
CA ARG A 68 -0.35 -9.98 10.82
C ARG A 68 0.12 -9.74 12.25
N TYR A 69 0.57 -8.51 12.56
CA TYR A 69 0.96 -8.13 13.91
C TYR A 69 -0.23 -8.17 14.86
N GLU A 70 -1.32 -7.50 14.50
CA GLU A 70 -2.54 -7.46 15.32
C GLU A 70 -3.16 -8.86 15.46
N HIS A 71 -3.23 -9.60 14.36
CA HIS A 71 -3.72 -10.99 14.39
C HIS A 71 -2.86 -11.89 15.29
N PHE A 72 -1.56 -11.67 15.31
CA PHE A 72 -0.66 -12.39 16.22
C PHE A 72 -0.95 -12.05 17.69
N LEU A 73 -1.15 -10.78 18.01
CA LEU A 73 -1.55 -10.37 19.36
C LEU A 73 -2.86 -11.05 19.78
N TYR A 74 -3.89 -11.00 18.95
CA TYR A 74 -5.18 -11.62 19.25
C TYR A 74 -5.07 -13.12 19.53
N GLN A 75 -4.20 -13.81 18.81
CA GLN A 75 -4.05 -15.27 18.94
C GLN A 75 -3.07 -15.71 20.03
N LYS A 76 -2.08 -14.92 20.35
CA LYS A 76 -0.94 -15.34 21.19
C LYS A 76 -0.71 -14.48 22.42
N ALA A 77 -1.22 -13.27 22.43
CA ALA A 77 -0.97 -12.30 23.49
C ALA A 77 -2.15 -11.31 23.64
N GLY A 78 -3.38 -11.82 23.66
CA GLY A 78 -4.59 -11.02 23.71
C GLY A 78 -4.64 -10.03 24.86
N GLU A 79 -4.00 -10.35 25.97
CA GLU A 79 -3.86 -9.48 27.14
C GLU A 79 -3.12 -8.16 26.86
N LEU A 80 -2.33 -8.10 25.78
CA LEU A 80 -1.61 -6.89 25.36
C LEU A 80 -2.44 -6.01 24.41
N THR A 81 -3.61 -6.48 24.00
CA THR A 81 -4.47 -5.74 23.08
C THR A 81 -5.07 -4.53 23.78
N GLY A 82 -5.02 -3.37 23.15
CA GLY A 82 -5.50 -2.11 23.71
C GLY A 82 -4.52 -1.39 24.63
N ILE A 83 -3.34 -1.95 24.87
CA ILE A 83 -2.24 -1.26 25.55
C ILE A 83 -1.52 -0.40 24.50
N GLU A 84 -1.45 0.91 24.75
CA GLU A 84 -0.94 1.89 23.75
C GLU A 84 0.46 1.56 23.24
N GLU A 85 1.34 1.08 24.10
CA GLU A 85 2.71 0.73 23.77
C GLU A 85 2.82 -0.43 22.76
N PHE A 86 1.80 -1.29 22.71
CA PHE A 86 1.71 -2.42 21.79
C PHE A 86 0.90 -2.12 20.54
N GLU A 87 0.35 -0.92 20.39
CA GLU A 87 -0.23 -0.53 19.11
C GLU A 87 0.83 -0.50 18.01
N PHE A 88 0.50 -1.03 16.83
CA PHE A 88 1.46 -1.15 15.73
C PHE A 88 2.11 0.18 15.35
N GLN A 89 1.33 1.26 15.31
CA GLN A 89 1.81 2.62 15.03
C GLN A 89 2.85 3.11 16.07
N ASN A 90 2.73 2.70 17.33
CA ASN A 90 3.65 3.09 18.39
C ASN A 90 4.95 2.26 18.37
N ILE A 91 4.84 0.96 18.06
CA ILE A 91 6.01 0.10 17.81
C ILE A 91 6.84 0.63 16.64
N LEU A 92 6.20 1.13 15.60
CA LEU A 92 6.86 1.77 14.45
C LEU A 92 7.40 3.18 14.79
N LYS A 93 7.00 3.75 15.93
CA LYS A 93 7.24 5.16 16.28
C LYS A 93 6.65 6.14 15.25
N ALA A 94 5.60 5.73 14.53
CA ALA A 94 5.00 6.53 13.47
C ALA A 94 4.42 7.84 14.02
N ARG A 95 3.65 7.78 15.11
CA ARG A 95 3.08 8.97 15.76
C ARG A 95 4.15 9.98 16.19
N ALA A 96 5.24 9.50 16.80
CA ALA A 96 6.34 10.36 17.24
C ALA A 96 7.08 11.05 16.09
N ARG A 97 6.96 10.51 14.87
CA ARG A 97 7.54 11.05 13.63
C ARG A 97 6.55 11.89 12.81
N GLY A 98 5.33 12.09 13.30
CA GLY A 98 4.29 12.82 12.55
C GLY A 98 3.78 12.07 11.31
N ILE A 99 3.96 10.74 11.26
CA ILE A 99 3.45 9.87 10.20
C ILE A 99 2.00 9.53 10.51
N GLU A 100 1.10 9.82 9.58
CA GLU A 100 -0.31 9.47 9.72
C GLU A 100 -0.54 8.01 9.30
N VAL A 101 -1.01 7.19 10.24
CA VAL A 101 -1.32 5.77 10.00
C VAL A 101 -2.81 5.62 9.67
N ILE A 102 -3.08 4.98 8.54
CA ILE A 102 -4.43 4.72 8.04
C ILE A 102 -4.71 3.22 8.21
N GLY A 103 -5.34 2.87 9.31
CA GLY A 103 -5.73 1.50 9.68
C GLY A 103 -7.22 1.22 9.48
N ASP A 104 -7.72 0.16 10.15
CA ASP A 104 -9.14 -0.23 10.24
C ASP A 104 -9.83 -0.40 8.87
N LYS A 105 -9.06 -0.84 7.87
CA LYS A 105 -9.54 -0.99 6.47
C LYS A 105 -10.17 0.27 5.88
N ARG A 106 -9.87 1.45 6.44
CA ARG A 106 -10.38 2.72 5.93
C ARG A 106 -9.83 3.00 4.54
N TYR A 107 -10.68 3.49 3.66
CA TYR A 107 -10.23 4.05 2.40
C TYR A 107 -9.72 5.49 2.59
N MET A 108 -8.84 5.91 1.71
CA MET A 108 -8.39 7.29 1.61
C MET A 108 -9.24 8.02 0.58
N LYS A 109 -9.50 9.30 0.80
CA LYS A 109 -10.16 10.14 -0.21
C LYS A 109 -9.26 11.31 -0.57
N MET A 110 -8.99 11.45 -1.86
CA MET A 110 -8.18 12.50 -2.47
C MET A 110 -8.97 13.11 -3.62
N ASN A 111 -9.64 14.22 -3.37
CA ASN A 111 -10.62 14.79 -4.31
C ASN A 111 -11.71 13.75 -4.67
N GLU A 112 -11.92 13.47 -5.96
CA GLU A 112 -12.85 12.43 -6.45
C GLU A 112 -12.19 11.03 -6.57
N LEU A 113 -10.93 10.90 -6.19
CA LEU A 113 -10.20 9.63 -6.18
C LEU A 113 -10.21 8.99 -4.80
N CYS A 114 -10.54 7.71 -4.73
CA CYS A 114 -10.37 6.90 -3.53
C CYS A 114 -9.09 6.05 -3.63
N GLY A 115 -8.53 5.71 -2.48
CA GLY A 115 -7.38 4.81 -2.39
C GLY A 115 -7.60 3.75 -1.34
N ILE A 116 -7.23 2.51 -1.66
CA ILE A 116 -7.23 1.37 -0.75
C ILE A 116 -5.92 0.59 -0.90
N HIS A 117 -5.60 -0.28 0.06
CA HIS A 117 -4.55 -1.25 -0.19
C HIS A 117 -5.01 -2.30 -1.21
N GLY A 118 -6.20 -2.86 -1.05
CA GLY A 118 -6.82 -3.83 -1.97
C GLY A 118 -7.29 -5.11 -1.27
N HIS A 119 -6.78 -5.44 -0.09
CA HIS A 119 -7.21 -6.57 0.72
C HIS A 119 -8.53 -6.32 1.47
N GLU A 120 -8.99 -5.08 1.51
CA GLU A 120 -10.26 -4.70 2.16
C GLU A 120 -11.47 -5.37 1.52
N TYR A 121 -11.36 -5.73 0.24
CA TYR A 121 -12.37 -6.53 -0.43
C TYR A 121 -12.09 -8.02 -0.23
N ILE A 122 -12.79 -8.62 0.73
CA ILE A 122 -12.69 -10.04 1.04
C ILE A 122 -13.48 -10.86 0.01
N GLY A 123 -12.82 -11.87 -0.54
CA GLY A 123 -13.43 -12.82 -1.49
C GLY A 123 -13.79 -12.22 -2.86
N GLY A 124 -14.24 -13.05 -3.75
CA GLY A 124 -14.73 -12.67 -5.05
C GLY A 124 -13.68 -12.73 -6.15
N ILE A 125 -13.97 -12.05 -7.24
CA ILE A 125 -13.17 -12.12 -8.46
C ILE A 125 -11.77 -11.60 -8.17
N SER A 126 -10.87 -12.48 -7.83
CA SER A 126 -9.47 -12.25 -8.00
C SER A 126 -9.28 -11.90 -9.48
N ALA A 127 -8.74 -10.74 -9.77
CA ALA A 127 -8.61 -10.31 -11.14
C ALA A 127 -7.21 -10.59 -11.69
N PRO A 128 -6.88 -11.81 -11.99
CA PRO A 128 -5.54 -12.19 -12.41
C PRO A 128 -5.15 -11.60 -13.77
N VAL A 129 -6.11 -11.13 -14.55
CA VAL A 129 -5.87 -10.54 -15.88
C VAL A 129 -5.84 -9.04 -15.83
N ASN A 130 -6.85 -8.40 -15.22
CA ASN A 130 -6.92 -6.95 -15.03
C ASN A 130 -7.45 -6.62 -13.63
N PRO A 131 -6.56 -6.42 -12.65
CA PRO A 131 -6.95 -6.08 -11.29
C PRO A 131 -7.74 -4.76 -11.18
N ALA A 132 -7.47 -3.79 -12.03
CA ALA A 132 -8.21 -2.53 -12.04
C ALA A 132 -9.69 -2.75 -12.43
N ARG A 133 -9.98 -3.63 -13.40
CA ARG A 133 -11.36 -3.99 -13.70
C ARG A 133 -12.05 -4.68 -12.51
N GLY A 134 -11.35 -5.56 -11.83
CA GLY A 134 -11.86 -6.18 -10.60
C GLY A 134 -12.20 -5.15 -9.53
N LEU A 135 -11.37 -4.12 -9.38
CA LEU A 135 -11.61 -3.00 -8.49
C LEU A 135 -12.83 -2.19 -8.92
N PHE A 136 -12.98 -1.88 -10.20
CA PHE A 136 -14.16 -1.17 -10.74
C PHE A 136 -15.47 -1.87 -10.38
N LEU A 137 -15.54 -3.19 -10.59
CA LEU A 137 -16.74 -3.98 -10.29
C LEU A 137 -17.18 -3.93 -8.84
N ARG A 138 -16.27 -3.60 -7.92
CA ARG A 138 -16.50 -3.56 -6.47
C ARG A 138 -16.66 -2.13 -5.95
N SER A 139 -15.74 -1.23 -6.29
CA SER A 139 -15.71 0.13 -5.76
C SER A 139 -16.81 1.02 -6.33
N LYS A 140 -17.15 0.86 -7.61
CA LYS A 140 -18.10 1.69 -8.35
C LYS A 140 -17.77 3.18 -8.37
N VAL A 141 -16.57 3.54 -7.94
CA VAL A 141 -16.02 4.89 -7.91
C VAL A 141 -14.59 4.88 -8.41
N SER A 142 -14.09 6.04 -8.81
CA SER A 142 -12.66 6.16 -9.16
C SER A 142 -11.79 5.83 -7.97
N CYS A 143 -10.92 4.81 -8.14
CA CYS A 143 -10.18 4.23 -7.04
C CYS A 143 -8.87 3.61 -7.51
N PHE A 144 -7.86 3.58 -6.64
CA PHE A 144 -6.64 2.81 -6.87
C PHE A 144 -6.38 1.80 -5.74
N GLN A 145 -5.63 0.74 -6.08
CA GLN A 145 -5.20 -0.29 -5.14
C GLN A 145 -3.76 -0.75 -5.41
N GLY A 146 -3.09 -1.27 -4.37
CA GLY A 146 -1.77 -1.92 -4.44
C GLY A 146 -1.85 -3.44 -4.56
N HIS A 147 -1.94 -4.13 -3.50
CA HIS A 147 -2.13 -5.56 -3.16
C HIS A 147 -1.89 -6.61 -4.28
N ASN A 148 -2.34 -6.35 -5.50
CA ASN A 148 -2.23 -7.29 -6.63
C ASN A 148 -0.87 -7.25 -7.33
N HIS A 149 -0.01 -6.29 -7.00
CA HIS A 149 1.34 -6.13 -7.55
C HIS A 149 1.41 -6.05 -9.09
N GLN A 150 0.30 -5.70 -9.73
CA GLN A 150 0.19 -5.67 -11.19
C GLN A 150 -0.39 -4.34 -11.65
N THR A 151 0.37 -3.61 -12.46
CA THR A 151 -0.08 -2.35 -13.05
C THR A 151 -1.19 -2.61 -14.06
N SER A 152 -2.33 -2.00 -13.86
CA SER A 152 -3.43 -1.99 -14.85
C SER A 152 -4.34 -0.78 -14.63
N GLU A 153 -5.16 -0.49 -15.64
CA GLU A 153 -6.15 0.57 -15.64
C GLU A 153 -7.45 0.08 -16.27
N HIS A 154 -8.57 0.63 -15.82
CA HIS A 154 -9.88 0.34 -16.37
C HIS A 154 -10.80 1.55 -16.24
N THR A 155 -11.44 1.95 -17.32
CA THR A 155 -12.31 3.13 -17.38
C THR A 155 -13.63 2.76 -18.05
N GLU A 156 -14.73 3.06 -17.37
CA GLU A 156 -16.10 2.90 -17.91
C GLU A 156 -17.00 4.05 -17.46
N PRO A 157 -18.00 4.46 -18.25
CA PRO A 157 -19.04 5.35 -17.79
C PRO A 157 -20.02 4.63 -16.86
N THR A 158 -20.53 5.34 -15.86
CA THR A 158 -21.71 4.88 -15.10
C THR A 158 -22.98 5.03 -15.94
N LEU A 159 -24.10 4.50 -15.44
CA LEU A 159 -25.42 4.68 -16.07
C LEU A 159 -25.79 6.17 -16.28
N THR A 160 -25.30 7.06 -15.42
CA THR A 160 -25.54 8.51 -15.52
C THR A 160 -24.50 9.24 -16.38
N GLY A 161 -23.60 8.51 -17.04
CA GLY A 161 -22.57 9.08 -17.91
C GLY A 161 -21.32 9.60 -17.18
N LYS A 162 -21.24 9.50 -15.84
CA LYS A 162 -20.01 9.86 -15.10
C LYS A 162 -18.92 8.83 -15.41
N MET A 163 -17.77 9.29 -15.88
CA MET A 163 -16.61 8.43 -16.09
C MET A 163 -16.01 7.99 -14.74
N VAL A 164 -15.74 6.70 -14.61
CA VAL A 164 -15.08 6.10 -13.46
C VAL A 164 -13.83 5.38 -13.94
N THR A 165 -12.69 5.74 -13.40
CA THR A 165 -11.41 5.09 -13.68
C THR A 165 -10.86 4.43 -12.44
N THR A 166 -10.45 3.18 -12.57
CA THR A 166 -9.77 2.45 -11.49
C THR A 166 -8.37 2.03 -11.91
N PHE A 167 -7.48 1.98 -10.92
CA PHE A 167 -6.06 1.72 -11.13
C PHE A 167 -5.58 0.61 -10.19
N SER A 168 -4.76 -0.28 -10.70
CA SER A 168 -3.95 -1.20 -9.90
C SER A 168 -2.49 -0.84 -10.07
N LEU A 169 -1.77 -0.78 -8.96
CA LEU A 169 -0.36 -0.42 -8.93
C LEU A 169 0.53 -1.66 -9.06
N GLY A 170 1.72 -1.49 -9.59
CA GLY A 170 2.81 -2.43 -9.38
C GLY A 170 3.30 -2.40 -7.93
N CYS A 171 4.34 -3.15 -7.63
CA CYS A 171 4.98 -3.19 -6.32
C CYS A 171 6.42 -2.68 -6.36
N LEU A 172 7.05 -2.57 -5.20
CA LEU A 172 8.49 -2.30 -5.06
C LEU A 172 9.23 -3.45 -4.35
N SER A 173 8.57 -4.60 -4.23
CA SER A 173 9.09 -5.82 -3.62
C SER A 173 9.69 -6.77 -4.65
N GLU A 174 10.23 -7.90 -4.18
CA GLU A 174 10.68 -9.00 -5.05
C GLU A 174 9.54 -9.48 -5.96
N LEU A 175 9.81 -9.63 -7.26
CA LEU A 175 8.79 -10.03 -8.24
C LEU A 175 8.49 -11.53 -8.25
N HIS A 176 9.47 -12.36 -7.89
CA HIS A 176 9.35 -13.83 -7.97
C HIS A 176 9.68 -14.48 -6.62
N PRO A 177 8.90 -14.19 -5.55
CA PRO A 177 9.16 -14.79 -4.25
C PRO A 177 8.90 -16.30 -4.28
N GLN A 178 9.56 -17.04 -3.40
CA GLN A 178 9.49 -18.50 -3.34
C GLN A 178 8.04 -19.03 -3.25
N TYR A 179 7.16 -18.32 -2.57
CA TYR A 179 5.75 -18.74 -2.40
C TYR A 179 4.88 -18.47 -3.63
N MET A 180 5.36 -17.64 -4.58
CA MET A 180 4.62 -17.32 -5.82
C MET A 180 5.62 -17.08 -6.98
N PRO A 181 6.37 -18.10 -7.40
CA PRO A 181 7.43 -17.95 -8.39
C PRO A 181 6.92 -17.62 -9.80
N LEU A 182 5.71 -18.07 -10.14
CA LEU A 182 5.06 -17.80 -11.42
C LEU A 182 3.88 -16.83 -11.18
N ASN A 183 4.09 -15.57 -11.50
CA ASN A 183 3.09 -14.52 -11.31
C ASN A 183 3.16 -13.49 -12.45
N LYS A 184 2.29 -12.48 -12.40
CA LYS A 184 2.22 -11.37 -13.36
C LYS A 184 2.64 -10.04 -12.73
N TRP A 185 3.39 -10.07 -11.65
CA TRP A 185 3.82 -8.89 -10.92
C TRP A 185 4.78 -8.05 -11.73
N ASN A 186 4.73 -6.76 -11.51
CA ASN A 186 5.68 -5.82 -12.08
C ASN A 186 6.01 -4.71 -11.07
N HIS A 187 7.19 -4.14 -11.20
CA HIS A 187 7.56 -2.98 -10.42
C HIS A 187 6.81 -1.74 -10.91
N GLY A 188 6.30 -0.95 -9.97
CA GLY A 188 5.60 0.28 -10.28
C GLY A 188 5.10 1.02 -9.04
N PHE A 189 4.72 2.28 -9.29
CA PHE A 189 4.14 3.20 -8.30
C PHE A 189 3.27 4.21 -9.04
N ALA A 190 2.58 5.09 -8.32
CA ALA A 190 1.83 6.16 -8.94
C ALA A 190 2.26 7.54 -8.46
N ILE A 191 1.99 8.53 -9.30
CA ILE A 191 1.99 9.95 -8.93
C ILE A 191 0.55 10.43 -9.09
N VAL A 192 0.08 11.17 -8.10
CA VAL A 192 -1.27 11.73 -8.11
C VAL A 192 -1.15 13.23 -7.92
N ASP A 193 -1.52 13.98 -8.94
CA ASP A 193 -1.61 15.43 -8.86
C ASP A 193 -3.06 15.82 -8.56
N LEU A 194 -3.25 16.57 -7.48
CA LEU A 194 -4.57 16.97 -7.01
C LEU A 194 -4.82 18.45 -7.35
N ASP A 195 -5.92 18.72 -8.02
CA ASP A 195 -6.33 20.08 -8.28
C ASP A 195 -6.72 20.81 -6.97
N SER A 196 -6.32 22.07 -6.84
CA SER A 196 -6.60 22.92 -5.69
C SER A 196 -8.11 23.16 -5.46
N ASN A 197 -8.94 23.06 -6.48
CA ASN A 197 -10.41 23.11 -6.37
C ASN A 197 -11.03 21.89 -5.71
N ARG A 198 -10.23 20.87 -5.34
CA ARG A 198 -10.60 19.60 -4.69
C ARG A 198 -11.58 18.73 -5.48
N LYS A 199 -11.68 18.90 -6.80
CA LYS A 199 -12.57 18.09 -7.66
C LYS A 199 -11.80 17.15 -8.54
N ASN A 200 -10.76 17.63 -9.22
CA ASN A 200 -10.04 16.84 -10.21
C ASN A 200 -8.75 16.23 -9.66
N TYR A 201 -8.26 15.26 -10.37
CA TYR A 201 -6.94 14.65 -10.14
C TYR A 201 -6.38 14.19 -11.48
N GLU A 202 -5.05 14.16 -11.57
CA GLU A 202 -4.33 13.42 -12.60
C GLU A 202 -3.64 12.23 -11.95
N PHE A 203 -3.80 11.03 -12.53
CA PHE A 203 -3.20 9.81 -12.02
C PHE A 203 -2.22 9.25 -13.04
N ARG A 204 -0.94 9.22 -12.69
CA ARG A 204 0.13 8.69 -13.52
C ARG A 204 0.62 7.36 -12.96
N ASN A 205 0.11 6.26 -13.52
CA ASN A 205 0.45 4.90 -13.10
C ASN A 205 1.79 4.48 -13.75
N LYS A 206 2.87 4.59 -13.01
CA LYS A 206 4.23 4.39 -13.47
C LYS A 206 4.70 2.95 -13.30
N ARG A 207 5.33 2.40 -14.34
CA ARG A 207 6.05 1.12 -14.28
C ARG A 207 7.54 1.38 -14.18
N ILE A 208 8.24 0.41 -13.57
CA ILE A 208 9.70 0.41 -13.54
C ILE A 208 10.17 -0.83 -14.32
N LEU A 209 10.98 -0.61 -15.33
CA LEU A 209 11.57 -1.68 -16.14
C LEU A 209 13.10 -1.47 -16.21
N ASN A 210 13.84 -2.48 -15.79
CA ASN A 210 15.32 -2.44 -15.78
C ASN A 210 15.86 -1.18 -15.07
N GLY A 211 15.27 -0.81 -13.94
CA GLY A 211 15.65 0.37 -13.15
C GLY A 211 15.22 1.72 -13.74
N LYS A 212 14.51 1.75 -14.86
CA LYS A 212 13.99 2.98 -15.48
C LYS A 212 12.49 3.12 -15.23
N VAL A 213 12.07 4.31 -14.85
CA VAL A 213 10.65 4.69 -14.74
C VAL A 213 10.13 5.03 -16.13
N LEU A 214 8.98 4.41 -16.48
CA LEU A 214 8.30 4.57 -17.76
C LEU A 214 7.02 5.39 -17.60
#